data_ce3df633a294e5e1366a4c0b00672849
#
_entry.id   ce3df633a294e5e1366a4c0b00672849
#
_cell.length_a   1.000
_cell.length_b   1.000
_cell.length_c   1.000
_cell.angle_alpha   90.00
_cell.angle_beta   90.00
_cell.angle_gamma   90.00
#
_symmetry.space_group_name_H-M   'P 1'
#
loop_
_entity.id
_entity.type
_entity.pdbx_description
1 polymer ?
#
loop_
_entity_poly.entity_id
_entity_poly.type
_entity_poly.pdbx_seq_one_letter_code
_entity_poly.pdbx_strand_id
1 'polypeptide(L)'
;KTAKEFNKEVANINEAANKKISNIEVSAYASPDGGVSLNTTLAENRESNTTKMLNKDLKKAKIDAPVDAKYTAQDWEGFQELVSKSNIQDKELILRVLSMYQDPAQREQEIKNISSVYKNLADDILPQLRRSRLTLNYEIIGKSDEEITKLASSNPSELNIEELLYAATLTNDPAKQEAIYTQATKQFPNDYRAYNNLGKLAYQAGNVDKAESYLKKAASVNAAPEVNMNLGLISLIKGDKAAAEAYFGKAAGTKELGESMGNLYIAQGQYERAVNSFGDAKTNSAALAQILAKDYNKAKNTLAGVEKPDAYTDYLMAVLGARTNNSSMVTSSLKSAVAKEPALAKKAATDLEFSKFFTNADFMSIIK
;
A
#
# COMPACT_ATOMS: atom_id res chain seq x y z
N LYS A 1 -2.54 12.95 30.96
CA LYS A 1 -1.19 13.53 31.16
C LYS A 1 -1.34 14.88 31.86
N THR A 2 -0.44 15.19 32.77
CA THR A 2 -0.34 16.50 33.43
C THR A 2 0.32 17.52 32.50
N ALA A 3 0.13 18.83 32.74
CA ALA A 3 0.83 19.88 31.97
C ALA A 3 2.37 19.72 32.04
N LYS A 4 2.90 19.24 33.18
CA LYS A 4 4.33 18.97 33.35
C LYS A 4 4.83 17.84 32.44
N GLU A 5 4.08 16.78 32.33
CA GLU A 5 4.41 15.65 31.42
C GLU A 5 4.34 16.07 29.95
N PHE A 6 3.37 16.89 29.59
CA PHE A 6 3.24 17.45 28.25
C PHE A 6 4.46 18.33 27.91
N ASN A 7 4.83 19.26 28.80
CA ASN A 7 5.99 20.13 28.57
C ASN A 7 7.30 19.33 28.44
N LYS A 8 7.44 18.24 29.18
CA LYS A 8 8.59 17.32 29.02
C LYS A 8 8.59 16.65 27.64
N GLU A 9 7.42 16.24 27.14
CA GLU A 9 7.29 15.65 25.80
C GLU A 9 7.62 16.68 24.72
N VAL A 10 7.15 17.92 24.83
CA VAL A 10 7.48 19.02 23.91
C VAL A 10 8.99 19.26 23.88
N ALA A 11 9.65 19.31 25.05
CA ALA A 11 11.10 19.47 25.12
C ALA A 11 11.84 18.31 24.45
N ASN A 12 11.45 17.06 24.73
CA ASN A 12 12.06 15.89 24.12
C ASN A 12 11.91 15.87 22.57
N ILE A 13 10.75 16.29 22.06
CA ILE A 13 10.54 16.40 20.61
C ILE A 13 11.40 17.53 20.02
N ASN A 14 11.49 18.67 20.70
CA ASN A 14 12.27 19.82 20.23
C ASN A 14 13.77 19.54 20.21
N GLU A 15 14.28 18.71 21.12
CA GLU A 15 15.69 18.30 21.18
C GLU A 15 16.04 17.18 20.20
N ALA A 16 15.05 16.46 19.70
CA ALA A 16 15.27 15.35 18.77
C ALA A 16 15.68 15.87 17.38
N ALA A 17 16.88 15.53 16.93
CA ALA A 17 17.42 15.99 15.65
C ALA A 17 16.57 15.58 14.42
N ASN A 18 15.79 14.52 14.54
CA ASN A 18 14.94 13.99 13.49
C ASN A 18 13.46 14.35 13.63
N LYS A 19 13.15 15.36 14.44
CA LYS A 19 11.76 15.80 14.66
C LYS A 19 11.66 17.32 14.60
N LYS A 20 10.53 17.79 14.07
CA LYS A 20 10.23 19.23 14.01
C LYS A 20 8.80 19.43 14.47
N ILE A 21 8.62 20.28 15.50
CA ILE A 21 7.28 20.65 15.95
C ILE A 21 6.59 21.46 14.84
N SER A 22 5.44 20.98 14.41
CA SER A 22 4.59 21.70 13.44
C SER A 22 3.76 22.77 14.15
N ASN A 23 2.99 22.34 15.16
CA ASN A 23 2.23 23.24 16.03
C ASN A 23 1.83 22.54 17.34
N ILE A 24 1.36 23.33 18.31
CA ILE A 24 0.71 22.83 19.51
C ILE A 24 -0.73 23.35 19.53
N GLU A 25 -1.68 22.42 19.55
CA GLU A 25 -3.10 22.76 19.60
C GLU A 25 -3.60 22.80 21.06
N VAL A 26 -4.28 23.90 21.42
CA VAL A 26 -4.99 24.06 22.67
C VAL A 26 -6.50 23.98 22.37
N SER A 27 -7.15 22.91 22.80
CA SER A 27 -8.59 22.73 22.66
C SER A 27 -9.24 22.82 24.06
N ALA A 28 -9.99 23.86 24.34
CA ALA A 28 -10.68 24.04 25.60
C ALA A 28 -12.17 23.76 25.50
N TYR A 29 -12.73 23.12 26.50
CA TYR A 29 -14.10 22.63 26.49
C TYR A 29 -14.86 23.09 27.71
N ALA A 30 -16.15 23.40 27.52
CA ALA A 30 -17.12 23.45 28.60
C ALA A 30 -18.06 22.25 28.50
N SER A 31 -18.57 21.82 29.64
CA SER A 31 -19.60 20.77 29.69
C SER A 31 -20.92 21.29 29.08
N PRO A 32 -21.73 20.40 28.49
CA PRO A 32 -22.95 20.81 27.81
C PRO A 32 -24.10 21.20 28.71
N ASP A 33 -23.90 21.14 30.03
CA ASP A 33 -24.89 21.59 31.03
C ASP A 33 -24.89 23.14 31.19
N GLY A 34 -26.04 23.75 31.10
CA GLY A 34 -26.21 25.19 31.25
C GLY A 34 -26.26 25.97 29.93
N GLY A 35 -26.52 27.26 30.05
CA GLY A 35 -26.74 28.11 28.88
C GLY A 35 -25.51 28.29 27.99
N VAL A 36 -25.71 28.32 26.70
CA VAL A 36 -24.65 28.45 25.70
C VAL A 36 -23.74 29.66 25.95
N SER A 37 -24.32 30.83 26.29
CA SER A 37 -23.54 32.05 26.52
C SER A 37 -22.57 31.93 27.71
N LEU A 38 -23.00 31.29 28.80
CA LEU A 38 -22.14 31.04 29.96
C LEU A 38 -21.02 30.06 29.60
N ASN A 39 -21.39 28.98 28.95
CA ASN A 39 -20.43 27.95 28.52
C ASN A 39 -19.41 28.47 27.48
N THR A 40 -19.82 29.35 26.60
CA THR A 40 -18.90 30.08 25.69
C THR A 40 -17.85 30.82 26.49
N THR A 41 -18.28 31.69 27.44
CA THR A 41 -17.37 32.45 28.31
C THR A 41 -16.44 31.55 29.13
N LEU A 42 -16.96 30.45 29.66
CA LEU A 42 -16.15 29.48 30.42
C LEU A 42 -15.11 28.75 29.53
N ALA A 43 -15.48 28.37 28.31
CA ALA A 43 -14.58 27.72 27.38
C ALA A 43 -13.50 28.67 26.85
N GLU A 44 -13.86 29.90 26.50
CA GLU A 44 -12.92 30.97 26.08
C GLU A 44 -11.93 31.31 27.19
N ASN A 45 -12.40 31.51 28.43
CA ASN A 45 -11.51 31.78 29.58
C ASN A 45 -10.55 30.59 29.81
N ARG A 46 -11.03 29.39 29.66
CA ARG A 46 -10.22 28.18 29.82
C ARG A 46 -9.16 28.06 28.73
N GLU A 47 -9.54 28.34 27.48
CA GLU A 47 -8.64 28.42 26.33
C GLU A 47 -7.55 29.47 26.57
N SER A 48 -7.94 30.72 26.85
CA SER A 48 -7.04 31.85 27.07
C SER A 48 -6.03 31.58 28.20
N ASN A 49 -6.51 31.05 29.34
CA ASN A 49 -5.64 30.72 30.46
C ASN A 49 -4.67 29.62 30.16
N THR A 50 -5.13 28.58 29.45
CA THR A 50 -4.26 27.45 29.04
C THR A 50 -3.20 27.90 28.02
N THR A 51 -3.59 28.70 27.03
CA THR A 51 -2.70 29.27 26.03
C THR A 51 -1.64 30.20 26.66
N LYS A 52 -2.05 31.07 27.58
CA LYS A 52 -1.10 31.92 28.32
C LYS A 52 -0.10 31.10 29.13
N MET A 53 -0.54 30.06 29.83
CA MET A 53 0.31 29.15 30.58
C MET A 53 1.29 28.44 29.66
N LEU A 54 0.81 27.85 28.56
CA LEU A 54 1.65 27.15 27.57
C LEU A 54 2.70 28.09 26.97
N ASN A 55 2.31 29.26 26.50
CA ASN A 55 3.24 30.24 25.91
C ASN A 55 4.33 30.68 26.90
N LYS A 56 3.98 30.84 28.20
CA LYS A 56 4.96 31.12 29.24
C LYS A 56 5.97 29.98 29.42
N ASP A 57 5.48 28.75 29.39
CA ASP A 57 6.32 27.55 29.54
C ASP A 57 7.23 27.34 28.34
N LEU A 58 6.72 27.51 27.09
CA LEU A 58 7.50 27.46 25.85
C LEU A 58 8.60 28.53 25.85
N LYS A 59 8.25 29.77 26.22
CA LYS A 59 9.22 30.87 26.34
C LYS A 59 10.32 30.58 27.37
N LYS A 60 9.96 30.01 28.52
CA LYS A 60 10.92 29.59 29.56
C LYS A 60 11.85 28.48 29.06
N ALA A 61 11.32 27.55 28.26
CA ALA A 61 12.07 26.46 27.65
C ALA A 61 12.85 26.90 26.39
N LYS A 62 12.69 28.13 25.92
CA LYS A 62 13.26 28.65 24.65
C LYS A 62 12.82 27.86 23.44
N ILE A 63 11.60 27.35 23.42
CA ILE A 63 11.00 26.61 22.33
C ILE A 63 10.11 27.55 21.54
N ASP A 64 10.37 27.68 20.25
CA ASP A 64 9.55 28.44 19.28
C ASP A 64 8.66 27.45 18.55
N ALA A 65 7.38 27.45 18.92
CA ALA A 65 6.38 26.57 18.30
C ALA A 65 5.05 27.34 18.12
N PRO A 66 4.42 27.28 16.92
CA PRO A 66 3.09 27.85 16.73
C PRO A 66 2.08 27.23 17.69
N VAL A 67 1.23 28.06 18.26
CA VAL A 67 0.16 27.61 19.17
C VAL A 67 -1.19 27.97 18.54
N ASP A 68 -1.96 26.96 18.19
CA ASP A 68 -3.31 27.09 17.67
C ASP A 68 -4.30 26.83 18.79
N ALA A 69 -5.18 27.79 19.05
CA ALA A 69 -6.13 27.71 20.16
C ALA A 69 -7.56 27.73 19.65
N LYS A 70 -8.38 26.84 20.20
CA LYS A 70 -9.82 26.78 19.93
C LYS A 70 -10.60 26.40 21.19
N TYR A 71 -11.87 26.76 21.21
CA TYR A 71 -12.76 26.35 22.28
C TYR A 71 -14.07 25.75 21.75
N THR A 72 -14.72 24.96 22.61
CA THR A 72 -16.03 24.35 22.37
C THR A 72 -16.93 24.66 23.55
N ALA A 73 -17.95 25.45 23.30
CA ALA A 73 -18.88 25.92 24.34
C ALA A 73 -19.73 24.81 24.98
N GLN A 74 -20.05 23.78 24.24
CA GLN A 74 -20.79 22.60 24.69
C GLN A 74 -20.21 21.35 24.06
N ASP A 75 -19.48 20.56 24.85
CA ASP A 75 -18.77 19.34 24.37
C ASP A 75 -19.71 18.14 24.33
N TRP A 76 -20.66 18.15 23.41
CA TRP A 76 -21.60 17.04 23.20
C TRP A 76 -20.90 15.78 22.66
N GLU A 77 -19.86 15.95 21.89
CA GLU A 77 -19.06 14.83 21.33
C GLU A 77 -18.29 14.10 22.44
N GLY A 78 -17.59 14.85 23.28
CA GLY A 78 -16.95 14.30 24.48
C GLY A 78 -17.93 13.70 25.47
N PHE A 79 -19.12 14.29 25.61
CA PHE A 79 -20.20 13.75 26.44
C PHE A 79 -20.63 12.37 25.91
N GLN A 80 -20.90 12.24 24.62
CA GLN A 80 -21.28 10.99 24.00
C GLN A 80 -20.19 9.92 24.18
N GLU A 81 -18.92 10.31 24.00
CA GLU A 81 -17.77 9.40 24.17
C GLU A 81 -17.68 8.89 25.63
N LEU A 82 -17.77 9.76 26.62
CA LEU A 82 -17.70 9.38 28.03
C LEU A 82 -18.88 8.51 28.46
N VAL A 83 -20.10 8.87 28.04
CA VAL A 83 -21.30 8.06 28.32
C VAL A 83 -21.17 6.67 27.69
N SER A 84 -20.73 6.57 26.46
CA SER A 84 -20.58 5.28 25.78
C SER A 84 -19.60 4.32 26.49
N LYS A 85 -18.55 4.86 27.09
CA LYS A 85 -17.53 4.13 27.85
C LYS A 85 -17.89 3.90 29.33
N SER A 86 -18.94 4.56 29.85
CA SER A 86 -19.34 4.45 31.22
C SER A 86 -20.19 3.21 31.51
N ASN A 87 -20.36 2.92 32.79
CA ASN A 87 -21.30 1.90 33.29
C ASN A 87 -22.58 2.54 33.88
N ILE A 88 -22.94 3.74 33.40
CA ILE A 88 -24.11 4.44 33.88
C ILE A 88 -25.37 3.66 33.49
N GLN A 89 -26.30 3.56 34.42
CA GLN A 89 -27.64 3.01 34.18
C GLN A 89 -28.33 3.86 33.09
N ASP A 90 -29.10 3.19 32.22
CA ASP A 90 -29.82 3.81 31.09
C ASP A 90 -28.93 4.50 30.04
N LYS A 91 -27.64 4.13 29.97
CA LYS A 91 -26.69 4.63 28.98
C LYS A 91 -27.25 4.63 27.55
N GLU A 92 -27.88 3.55 27.15
CA GLU A 92 -28.46 3.41 25.81
C GLU A 92 -29.60 4.41 25.55
N LEU A 93 -30.35 4.76 26.58
CA LEU A 93 -31.43 5.78 26.50
C LEU A 93 -30.81 7.17 26.27
N ILE A 94 -29.74 7.51 26.99
CA ILE A 94 -29.01 8.79 26.81
C ILE A 94 -28.44 8.88 25.39
N LEU A 95 -27.76 7.83 24.91
CA LEU A 95 -27.19 7.81 23.58
C LEU A 95 -28.27 7.93 22.49
N ARG A 96 -29.46 7.36 22.73
CA ARG A 96 -30.61 7.53 21.84
C ARG A 96 -31.13 8.98 21.83
N VAL A 97 -31.23 9.64 22.96
CA VAL A 97 -31.62 11.06 23.03
C VAL A 97 -30.63 11.91 22.23
N LEU A 98 -29.31 11.67 22.36
CA LEU A 98 -28.28 12.37 21.56
C LEU A 98 -28.45 12.19 20.07
N SER A 99 -28.88 11.01 19.63
CA SER A 99 -29.11 10.74 18.21
C SER A 99 -30.41 11.38 17.67
N MET A 100 -31.43 11.48 18.48
CA MET A 100 -32.77 11.98 18.10
C MET A 100 -32.85 13.49 18.03
N TYR A 101 -32.21 14.19 18.96
CA TYR A 101 -32.29 15.64 19.07
C TYR A 101 -31.00 16.30 18.59
N GLN A 102 -31.10 17.21 17.62
CA GLN A 102 -29.96 17.99 17.11
C GLN A 102 -29.77 19.29 17.89
N ASP A 103 -30.85 19.86 18.39
CA ASP A 103 -30.83 21.10 19.16
C ASP A 103 -30.23 20.87 20.56
N PRO A 104 -29.17 21.62 20.95
CA PRO A 104 -28.50 21.44 22.23
C PRO A 104 -29.40 21.68 23.46
N ALA A 105 -30.32 22.63 23.39
CA ALA A 105 -31.22 22.92 24.50
C ALA A 105 -32.24 21.80 24.69
N GLN A 106 -32.76 21.25 23.62
CA GLN A 106 -33.63 20.06 23.66
C GLN A 106 -32.90 18.85 24.21
N ARG A 107 -31.64 18.59 23.75
CA ARG A 107 -30.80 17.51 24.30
C ARG A 107 -30.63 17.62 25.79
N GLU A 108 -30.26 18.79 26.27
CA GLU A 108 -30.08 19.05 27.71
C GLU A 108 -31.37 18.80 28.49
N GLN A 109 -32.52 19.32 28.01
CA GLN A 109 -33.80 19.17 28.66
C GLN A 109 -34.25 17.70 28.75
N GLU A 110 -34.11 16.96 27.64
CA GLU A 110 -34.51 15.54 27.58
C GLU A 110 -33.62 14.66 28.48
N ILE A 111 -32.31 14.95 28.53
CA ILE A 111 -31.40 14.24 29.42
C ILE A 111 -31.73 14.57 30.90
N LYS A 112 -32.08 15.82 31.23
CA LYS A 112 -32.53 16.21 32.57
C LYS A 112 -33.84 15.54 32.98
N ASN A 113 -34.72 15.26 32.01
CA ASN A 113 -35.99 14.56 32.24
C ASN A 113 -35.78 13.09 32.63
N ILE A 114 -34.60 12.51 32.34
CA ILE A 114 -34.20 11.19 32.81
C ILE A 114 -33.61 11.34 34.23
N SER A 115 -34.45 11.66 35.16
CA SER A 115 -34.06 12.13 36.52
C SER A 115 -33.24 11.12 37.33
N SER A 116 -33.44 9.82 37.12
CA SER A 116 -32.68 8.77 37.81
C SER A 116 -31.19 8.72 37.41
N VAL A 117 -30.85 9.26 36.23
CA VAL A 117 -29.51 9.20 35.65
C VAL A 117 -28.77 10.53 35.71
N TYR A 118 -29.52 11.64 35.72
CA TYR A 118 -28.93 12.99 35.66
C TYR A 118 -27.95 13.27 36.81
N LYS A 119 -28.25 12.79 38.03
CA LYS A 119 -27.33 12.93 39.16
C LYS A 119 -25.99 12.29 38.92
N ASN A 120 -25.98 11.05 38.41
CA ASN A 120 -24.73 10.32 38.09
C ASN A 120 -23.97 11.01 36.95
N LEU A 121 -24.68 11.55 35.93
CA LEU A 121 -24.07 12.33 34.88
C LEU A 121 -23.40 13.60 35.41
N ALA A 122 -24.09 14.31 36.31
CA ALA A 122 -23.58 15.56 36.92
C ALA A 122 -22.33 15.31 37.77
N ASP A 123 -22.30 14.19 38.49
CA ASP A 123 -21.20 13.85 39.40
C ASP A 123 -20.02 13.19 38.69
N ASP A 124 -20.27 12.31 37.72
CA ASP A 124 -19.24 11.47 37.14
C ASP A 124 -18.77 11.89 35.71
N ILE A 125 -19.66 12.39 34.87
CA ILE A 125 -19.37 12.68 33.45
C ILE A 125 -19.10 14.17 33.22
N LEU A 126 -20.00 15.04 33.60
CA LEU A 126 -19.92 16.48 33.30
C LEU A 126 -18.62 17.15 33.80
N PRO A 127 -18.08 16.82 35.00
CA PRO A 127 -16.81 17.39 35.45
C PRO A 127 -15.61 17.02 34.51
N GLN A 128 -15.59 15.84 33.91
CA GLN A 128 -14.53 15.41 33.01
C GLN A 128 -14.52 16.20 31.70
N LEU A 129 -15.62 16.83 31.31
CA LEU A 129 -15.76 17.67 30.12
C LEU A 129 -15.22 19.07 30.30
N ARG A 130 -15.02 19.52 31.57
CA ARG A 130 -14.48 20.83 31.91
C ARG A 130 -12.97 20.83 31.88
N ARG A 131 -12.40 20.69 30.63
CA ARG A 131 -10.99 20.43 30.44
C ARG A 131 -10.37 21.27 29.33
N SER A 132 -9.04 21.36 29.33
CA SER A 132 -8.24 21.70 28.14
C SER A 132 -7.47 20.49 27.71
N ARG A 133 -7.44 20.24 26.40
CA ARG A 133 -6.60 19.23 25.76
C ARG A 133 -5.46 19.94 25.04
N LEU A 134 -4.23 19.45 25.25
CA LEU A 134 -3.05 19.87 24.53
C LEU A 134 -2.67 18.75 23.56
N THR A 135 -2.51 19.09 22.29
CA THR A 135 -2.08 18.16 21.23
C THR A 135 -0.78 18.69 20.63
N LEU A 136 0.25 17.87 20.64
CA LEU A 136 1.54 18.18 20.03
C LEU A 136 1.59 17.53 18.66
N ASN A 137 1.65 18.36 17.61
CA ASN A 137 1.82 17.92 16.23
C ASN A 137 3.28 18.15 15.80
N TYR A 138 3.91 17.11 15.30
CA TYR A 138 5.28 17.19 14.85
C TYR A 138 5.52 16.31 13.62
N GLU A 139 6.46 16.71 12.79
CA GLU A 139 6.96 15.95 11.66
C GLU A 139 8.19 15.15 12.05
N ILE A 140 8.33 13.95 11.50
CA ILE A 140 9.57 13.18 11.57
C ILE A 140 10.39 13.58 10.35
N ILE A 141 11.53 14.23 10.57
CA ILE A 141 12.49 14.56 9.53
C ILE A 141 13.36 13.33 9.32
N GLY A 142 13.13 12.65 8.19
CA GLY A 142 13.99 11.53 7.77
C GLY A 142 15.36 12.03 7.29
N LYS A 143 16.32 11.09 7.14
CA LYS A 143 17.57 11.36 6.44
C LYS A 143 17.27 11.69 4.97
N SER A 144 18.09 12.56 4.35
CA SER A 144 17.97 12.85 2.92
C SER A 144 18.39 11.66 2.07
N ASP A 145 17.99 11.64 0.78
CA ASP A 145 18.38 10.59 -0.16
C ASP A 145 19.90 10.46 -0.30
N GLU A 146 20.62 11.61 -0.27
CA GLU A 146 22.08 11.65 -0.32
C GLU A 146 22.69 11.04 0.95
N GLU A 147 22.12 11.34 2.11
CA GLU A 147 22.58 10.81 3.40
C GLU A 147 22.31 9.30 3.48
N ILE A 148 21.12 8.86 3.09
CA ILE A 148 20.75 7.43 3.04
C ILE A 148 21.67 6.68 2.07
N THR A 149 21.90 7.21 0.87
CA THR A 149 22.77 6.60 -0.13
C THR A 149 24.21 6.49 0.36
N LYS A 150 24.72 7.54 1.00
CA LYS A 150 26.05 7.56 1.59
C LYS A 150 26.19 6.52 2.71
N LEU A 151 25.25 6.52 3.66
CA LEU A 151 25.26 5.60 4.80
C LEU A 151 25.09 4.15 4.37
N ALA A 152 24.25 3.86 3.37
CA ALA A 152 24.08 2.52 2.82
C ALA A 152 25.41 1.90 2.34
N SER A 153 26.34 2.76 1.89
CA SER A 153 27.66 2.32 1.41
C SER A 153 28.74 2.36 2.48
N SER A 154 28.72 3.37 3.39
CA SER A 154 29.81 3.65 4.33
C SER A 154 29.56 3.14 5.74
N ASN A 155 28.34 3.22 6.23
CA ASN A 155 27.94 2.78 7.57
C ASN A 155 26.46 2.37 7.63
N PRO A 156 26.08 1.26 6.98
CA PRO A 156 24.70 0.83 6.90
C PRO A 156 24.06 0.49 8.26
N SER A 157 24.88 0.32 9.31
CA SER A 157 24.36 0.07 10.68
C SER A 157 23.62 1.28 11.28
N GLU A 158 23.80 2.48 10.74
CA GLU A 158 23.05 3.68 11.13
C GLU A 158 21.69 3.80 10.43
N LEU A 159 21.38 2.89 9.51
CA LEU A 159 20.10 2.85 8.81
C LEU A 159 19.17 1.82 9.45
N ASN A 160 17.91 2.19 9.63
CA ASN A 160 16.88 1.24 10.01
C ASN A 160 16.41 0.43 8.79
N ILE A 161 15.53 -0.56 9.00
CA ILE A 161 15.08 -1.44 7.92
C ILE A 161 14.37 -0.69 6.79
N GLU A 162 13.54 0.31 7.10
CA GLU A 162 12.83 1.09 6.09
C GLU A 162 13.83 1.90 5.24
N GLU A 163 14.81 2.51 5.88
CA GLU A 163 15.86 3.28 5.22
C GLU A 163 16.75 2.40 4.33
N LEU A 164 17.08 1.17 4.77
CA LEU A 164 17.84 0.21 3.95
C LEU A 164 17.03 -0.27 2.74
N LEU A 165 15.77 -0.61 2.94
CA LEU A 165 14.90 -1.00 1.82
C LEU A 165 14.72 0.15 0.83
N TYR A 166 14.57 1.38 1.33
CA TYR A 166 14.48 2.58 0.51
C TYR A 166 15.80 2.88 -0.21
N ALA A 167 16.95 2.77 0.45
CA ALA A 167 18.26 2.97 -0.16
C ALA A 167 18.46 2.15 -1.44
N ALA A 168 17.98 0.90 -1.44
CA ALA A 168 18.05 0.05 -2.61
C ALA A 168 17.20 0.55 -3.79
N THR A 169 16.17 1.37 -3.54
CA THR A 169 15.35 1.98 -4.61
C THR A 169 16.01 3.22 -5.22
N LEU A 170 16.99 3.83 -4.53
CA LEU A 170 17.72 5.00 -5.01
C LEU A 170 18.81 4.67 -6.04
N THR A 171 19.04 3.38 -6.31
CA THR A 171 20.02 2.93 -7.31
C THR A 171 19.39 1.95 -8.29
N ASN A 172 19.82 2.03 -9.56
CA ASN A 172 19.46 1.05 -10.60
C ASN A 172 20.57 -0.01 -10.81
N ASP A 173 21.63 0.02 -10.00
CA ASP A 173 22.72 -0.95 -10.05
C ASP A 173 22.35 -2.22 -9.27
N PRO A 174 22.14 -3.37 -9.94
CA PRO A 174 21.74 -4.59 -9.25
C PRO A 174 22.74 -5.08 -8.20
N ALA A 175 24.05 -4.84 -8.41
CA ALA A 175 25.07 -5.24 -7.46
C ALA A 175 25.00 -4.41 -6.17
N LYS A 176 24.72 -3.11 -6.29
CA LYS A 176 24.49 -2.24 -5.12
C LYS A 176 23.20 -2.62 -4.41
N GLN A 177 22.12 -2.89 -5.14
CA GLN A 177 20.86 -3.36 -4.55
C GLN A 177 21.07 -4.67 -3.78
N GLU A 178 21.77 -5.65 -4.36
CA GLU A 178 22.07 -6.93 -3.70
C GLU A 178 22.90 -6.72 -2.42
N ALA A 179 23.90 -5.84 -2.46
CA ALA A 179 24.72 -5.52 -1.29
C ALA A 179 23.87 -4.91 -0.15
N ILE A 180 23.00 -3.95 -0.47
CA ILE A 180 22.12 -3.29 0.51
C ILE A 180 21.12 -4.29 1.11
N TYR A 181 20.43 -5.09 0.28
CA TYR A 181 19.49 -6.10 0.79
C TYR A 181 20.20 -7.19 1.60
N THR A 182 21.42 -7.59 1.18
CA THR A 182 22.23 -8.54 1.95
C THR A 182 22.58 -7.97 3.33
N GLN A 183 22.91 -6.68 3.40
CA GLN A 183 23.17 -6.02 4.66
C GLN A 183 21.90 -5.94 5.53
N ALA A 184 20.75 -5.63 4.91
CA ALA A 184 19.45 -5.62 5.59
C ALA A 184 19.12 -6.99 6.20
N THR A 185 19.39 -8.09 5.51
CA THR A 185 19.16 -9.45 6.05
C THR A 185 20.05 -9.79 7.23
N LYS A 186 21.25 -9.20 7.32
CA LYS A 186 22.17 -9.40 8.45
C LYS A 186 21.75 -8.61 9.68
N GLN A 187 21.31 -7.37 9.49
CA GLN A 187 20.88 -6.49 10.59
C GLN A 187 19.47 -6.82 11.08
N PHE A 188 18.59 -7.19 10.17
CA PHE A 188 17.18 -7.45 10.43
C PHE A 188 16.76 -8.84 9.92
N PRO A 189 17.30 -9.92 10.50
CA PRO A 189 17.09 -11.30 10.02
C PRO A 189 15.62 -11.77 10.11
N ASN A 190 14.81 -11.07 10.89
CA ASN A 190 13.39 -11.35 11.08
C ASN A 190 12.48 -10.47 10.19
N ASP A 191 13.06 -9.71 9.25
CA ASP A 191 12.28 -8.99 8.23
C ASP A 191 12.36 -9.73 6.90
N TYR A 192 11.21 -10.20 6.41
CA TYR A 192 11.14 -11.00 5.18
C TYR A 192 11.40 -10.20 3.91
N ARG A 193 11.18 -8.88 3.93
CA ARG A 193 11.17 -8.02 2.73
C ARG A 193 12.52 -7.99 2.02
N ALA A 194 13.62 -7.95 2.78
CA ALA A 194 14.96 -7.97 2.20
C ALA A 194 15.25 -9.30 1.50
N TYR A 195 14.87 -10.44 2.09
CA TYR A 195 14.98 -11.76 1.45
C TYR A 195 14.10 -11.85 0.19
N ASN A 196 12.87 -11.34 0.25
CA ASN A 196 11.97 -11.30 -0.91
C ASN A 196 12.58 -10.49 -2.06
N ASN A 197 13.18 -9.35 -1.77
CA ASN A 197 13.82 -8.50 -2.77
C ASN A 197 15.12 -9.12 -3.34
N LEU A 198 15.90 -9.84 -2.53
CA LEU A 198 17.02 -10.66 -3.02
C LEU A 198 16.53 -11.77 -3.95
N GLY A 199 15.40 -12.40 -3.65
CA GLY A 199 14.74 -13.36 -4.53
C GLY A 199 14.39 -12.74 -5.89
N LYS A 200 13.81 -11.56 -5.90
CA LYS A 200 13.52 -10.81 -7.13
C LYS A 200 14.78 -10.51 -7.93
N LEU A 201 15.84 -10.00 -7.29
CA LEU A 201 17.10 -9.70 -7.98
C LEU A 201 17.74 -10.96 -8.60
N ALA A 202 17.77 -12.07 -7.85
CA ALA A 202 18.29 -13.34 -8.35
C ALA A 202 17.49 -13.83 -9.57
N TYR A 203 16.17 -13.70 -9.55
CA TYR A 203 15.31 -14.00 -10.68
C TYR A 203 15.65 -13.14 -11.90
N GLN A 204 15.77 -11.84 -11.73
CA GLN A 204 16.13 -10.89 -12.80
C GLN A 204 17.49 -11.17 -13.40
N ALA A 205 18.43 -11.71 -12.60
CA ALA A 205 19.74 -12.19 -13.05
C ALA A 205 19.70 -13.56 -13.72
N GLY A 206 18.52 -14.17 -13.90
CA GLY A 206 18.35 -15.49 -14.52
C GLY A 206 18.65 -16.68 -13.57
N ASN A 207 18.92 -16.42 -12.28
CA ASN A 207 19.25 -17.46 -11.32
C ASN A 207 18.02 -17.91 -10.53
N VAL A 208 17.20 -18.76 -11.15
CA VAL A 208 15.92 -19.23 -10.62
C VAL A 208 16.07 -20.00 -9.29
N ASP A 209 17.12 -20.82 -9.16
CA ASP A 209 17.34 -21.60 -7.93
C ASP A 209 17.77 -20.73 -6.74
N LYS A 210 18.60 -19.72 -6.97
CA LYS A 210 18.97 -18.71 -5.97
C LYS A 210 17.76 -17.89 -5.57
N ALA A 211 16.91 -17.52 -6.53
CA ALA A 211 15.65 -16.81 -6.27
C ALA A 211 14.73 -17.63 -5.36
N GLU A 212 14.53 -18.92 -5.68
CA GLU A 212 13.72 -19.82 -4.85
C GLU A 212 14.26 -19.93 -3.43
N SER A 213 15.57 -20.06 -3.27
CA SER A 213 16.20 -20.16 -1.95
C SER A 213 15.94 -18.92 -1.09
N TYR A 214 16.10 -17.71 -1.65
CA TYR A 214 15.79 -16.48 -0.92
C TYR A 214 14.31 -16.35 -0.60
N LEU A 215 13.43 -16.69 -1.53
CA LEU A 215 11.98 -16.62 -1.31
C LEU A 215 11.49 -17.62 -0.26
N LYS A 216 12.05 -18.84 -0.22
CA LYS A 216 11.80 -19.81 0.84
C LYS A 216 12.28 -19.28 2.20
N LYS A 217 13.41 -18.59 2.23
CA LYS A 217 13.88 -17.93 3.45
C LYS A 217 12.92 -16.80 3.86
N ALA A 218 12.47 -15.97 2.93
CA ALA A 218 11.43 -14.95 3.20
C ALA A 218 10.17 -15.59 3.79
N ALA A 219 9.66 -16.67 3.17
CA ALA A 219 8.48 -17.38 3.63
C ALA A 219 8.63 -18.01 5.03
N SER A 220 9.86 -18.43 5.39
CA SER A 220 10.14 -18.95 6.74
C SER A 220 10.08 -17.88 7.82
N VAL A 221 10.29 -16.62 7.45
CA VAL A 221 10.15 -15.45 8.34
C VAL A 221 8.70 -14.98 8.37
N ASN A 222 8.13 -14.75 7.18
CA ASN A 222 6.73 -14.38 7.01
C ASN A 222 6.25 -14.81 5.62
N ALA A 223 5.27 -15.70 5.57
CA ALA A 223 4.63 -16.14 4.34
C ALA A 223 3.60 -15.11 3.82
N ALA A 224 4.05 -13.86 3.66
CA ALA A 224 3.23 -12.77 3.16
C ALA A 224 2.69 -13.06 1.75
N PRO A 225 1.56 -12.45 1.34
CA PRO A 225 0.96 -12.67 0.02
C PRO A 225 1.92 -12.46 -1.14
N GLU A 226 2.76 -11.43 -1.11
CA GLU A 226 3.76 -11.14 -2.14
C GLU A 226 4.90 -12.17 -2.20
N VAL A 227 5.27 -12.76 -1.06
CA VAL A 227 6.25 -13.85 -1.02
C VAL A 227 5.66 -15.11 -1.65
N ASN A 228 4.41 -15.45 -1.33
CA ASN A 228 3.70 -16.55 -1.96
C ASN A 228 3.50 -16.31 -3.46
N MET A 229 3.20 -15.07 -3.88
CA MET A 229 3.13 -14.70 -5.29
C MET A 229 4.43 -15.04 -6.02
N ASN A 230 5.56 -14.60 -5.48
CA ASN A 230 6.88 -14.82 -6.08
C ASN A 230 7.26 -16.30 -6.09
N LEU A 231 6.95 -17.07 -5.04
CA LEU A 231 7.15 -18.52 -5.01
C LEU A 231 6.27 -19.24 -6.05
N GLY A 232 5.04 -18.79 -6.23
CA GLY A 232 4.15 -19.30 -7.27
C GLY A 232 4.70 -19.08 -8.67
N LEU A 233 5.24 -17.89 -8.95
CA LEU A 233 5.89 -17.59 -10.24
C LEU A 233 7.12 -18.47 -10.47
N ILE A 234 7.98 -18.66 -9.49
CA ILE A 234 9.15 -19.54 -9.58
C ILE A 234 8.71 -20.99 -9.83
N SER A 235 7.69 -21.46 -9.13
CA SER A 235 7.14 -22.81 -9.33
C SER A 235 6.60 -22.99 -10.75
N LEU A 236 5.89 -22.00 -11.27
CA LEU A 236 5.37 -22.03 -12.64
C LEU A 236 6.48 -22.08 -13.69
N ILE A 237 7.54 -21.30 -13.50
CA ILE A 237 8.73 -21.30 -14.38
C ILE A 237 9.44 -22.67 -14.37
N LYS A 238 9.49 -23.32 -13.20
CA LYS A 238 10.05 -24.67 -13.05
C LYS A 238 9.11 -25.77 -13.54
N GLY A 239 7.91 -25.43 -14.02
CA GLY A 239 6.91 -26.37 -14.53
C GLY A 239 6.08 -27.05 -13.44
N ASP A 240 6.27 -26.71 -12.17
CA ASP A 240 5.48 -27.27 -11.06
C ASP A 240 4.17 -26.47 -10.91
N LYS A 241 3.20 -26.87 -11.73
CA LYS A 241 1.87 -26.23 -11.78
C LYS A 241 1.09 -26.41 -10.47
N ALA A 242 1.28 -27.52 -9.78
CA ALA A 242 0.57 -27.81 -8.53
C ALA A 242 1.09 -26.91 -7.39
N ALA A 243 2.42 -26.78 -7.27
CA ALA A 243 3.01 -25.86 -6.31
C ALA A 243 2.67 -24.41 -6.64
N ALA A 244 2.67 -24.02 -7.92
CA ALA A 244 2.28 -22.67 -8.35
C ALA A 244 0.83 -22.34 -7.91
N GLU A 245 -0.10 -23.26 -8.14
CA GLU A 245 -1.51 -23.09 -7.75
C GLU A 245 -1.65 -22.94 -6.22
N ALA A 246 -0.95 -23.78 -5.45
CA ALA A 246 -0.97 -23.73 -3.99
C ALA A 246 -0.41 -22.40 -3.43
N TYR A 247 0.64 -21.87 -4.03
CA TYR A 247 1.21 -20.58 -3.64
C TYR A 247 0.31 -19.41 -4.06
N PHE A 248 -0.22 -19.40 -5.28
CA PHE A 248 -1.14 -18.35 -5.74
C PHE A 248 -2.42 -18.32 -4.90
N GLY A 249 -2.91 -19.47 -4.42
CA GLY A 249 -4.03 -19.54 -3.48
C GLY A 249 -3.78 -18.80 -2.15
N LYS A 250 -2.52 -18.55 -1.78
CA LYS A 250 -2.10 -17.80 -0.58
C LYS A 250 -1.70 -16.35 -0.90
N ALA A 251 -1.75 -15.93 -2.16
CA ALA A 251 -1.31 -14.61 -2.62
C ALA A 251 -2.46 -13.62 -2.79
N ALA A 252 -3.61 -13.86 -2.15
CA ALA A 252 -4.78 -13.00 -2.24
C ALA A 252 -4.44 -11.55 -1.87
N GLY A 253 -4.95 -10.60 -2.67
CA GLY A 253 -4.72 -9.17 -2.48
C GLY A 253 -3.50 -8.61 -3.21
N THR A 254 -2.65 -9.45 -3.82
CA THR A 254 -1.57 -8.96 -4.69
C THR A 254 -2.13 -8.52 -6.04
N LYS A 255 -1.58 -7.43 -6.57
CA LYS A 255 -2.05 -6.82 -7.83
C LYS A 255 -1.88 -7.75 -9.03
N GLU A 256 -0.80 -8.53 -9.02
CA GLU A 256 -0.37 -9.39 -10.12
C GLU A 256 -1.04 -10.76 -10.14
N LEU A 257 -1.88 -11.07 -9.13
CA LEU A 257 -2.48 -12.42 -8.98
C LEU A 257 -3.31 -12.83 -10.20
N GLY A 258 -4.11 -11.93 -10.74
CA GLY A 258 -4.95 -12.21 -11.91
C GLY A 258 -4.14 -12.64 -13.12
N GLU A 259 -3.08 -11.90 -13.46
CA GLU A 259 -2.20 -12.24 -14.59
C GLU A 259 -1.42 -13.54 -14.33
N SER A 260 -0.94 -13.74 -13.11
CA SER A 260 -0.20 -14.96 -12.75
C SER A 260 -1.07 -16.21 -12.80
N MET A 261 -2.31 -16.12 -12.34
CA MET A 261 -3.31 -17.19 -12.50
C MET A 261 -3.65 -17.43 -13.97
N GLY A 262 -3.75 -16.38 -14.79
CA GLY A 262 -3.94 -16.50 -16.23
C GLY A 262 -2.83 -17.30 -16.89
N ASN A 263 -1.57 -17.01 -16.55
CA ASN A 263 -0.42 -17.77 -17.05
C ASN A 263 -0.41 -19.23 -16.57
N LEU A 264 -0.80 -19.48 -15.31
CA LEU A 264 -0.98 -20.84 -14.81
C LEU A 264 -2.04 -21.60 -15.60
N TYR A 265 -3.19 -21.00 -15.86
CA TYR A 265 -4.27 -21.62 -16.63
C TYR A 265 -3.87 -21.87 -18.09
N ILE A 266 -3.08 -21.00 -18.73
CA ILE A 266 -2.47 -21.29 -20.04
C ILE A 266 -1.64 -22.57 -19.94
N ALA A 267 -0.76 -22.66 -18.96
CA ALA A 267 0.13 -23.82 -18.76
C ALA A 267 -0.64 -25.12 -18.45
N GLN A 268 -1.85 -25.00 -17.86
CA GLN A 268 -2.75 -26.11 -17.60
C GLN A 268 -3.68 -26.46 -18.79
N GLY A 269 -3.66 -25.68 -19.88
CA GLY A 269 -4.56 -25.84 -21.03
C GLY A 269 -5.99 -25.36 -20.79
N GLN A 270 -6.21 -24.57 -19.75
CA GLN A 270 -7.55 -24.05 -19.35
C GLN A 270 -7.75 -22.64 -19.91
N TYR A 271 -7.84 -22.53 -21.22
CA TYR A 271 -7.72 -21.25 -21.93
C TYR A 271 -8.84 -20.26 -21.63
N GLU A 272 -10.09 -20.70 -21.46
CA GLU A 272 -11.22 -19.84 -21.10
C GLU A 272 -11.05 -19.27 -19.69
N ARG A 273 -10.54 -20.07 -18.75
CA ARG A 273 -10.20 -19.59 -17.39
C ARG A 273 -9.06 -18.58 -17.44
N ALA A 274 -8.07 -18.81 -18.30
CA ALA A 274 -6.97 -17.86 -18.51
C ALA A 274 -7.51 -16.51 -19.03
N VAL A 275 -8.36 -16.51 -20.05
CA VAL A 275 -9.01 -15.28 -20.58
C VAL A 275 -9.74 -14.53 -19.50
N ASN A 276 -10.52 -15.23 -18.66
CA ASN A 276 -11.24 -14.60 -17.54
C ASN A 276 -10.30 -14.00 -16.50
N SER A 277 -9.20 -14.67 -16.20
CA SER A 277 -8.21 -14.20 -15.22
C SER A 277 -7.44 -12.96 -15.69
N PHE A 278 -7.12 -12.87 -16.97
CA PHE A 278 -6.50 -11.67 -17.56
C PHE A 278 -7.46 -10.50 -17.67
N GLY A 279 -8.77 -10.76 -17.78
CA GLY A 279 -9.80 -9.72 -17.96
C GLY A 279 -9.54 -8.85 -19.19
N ASP A 280 -9.39 -7.54 -18.97
CA ASP A 280 -9.14 -6.55 -20.04
C ASP A 280 -7.66 -6.16 -20.17
N ALA A 281 -6.75 -6.92 -19.57
CA ALA A 281 -5.31 -6.67 -19.65
C ALA A 281 -4.84 -6.65 -21.13
N LYS A 282 -4.03 -5.64 -21.47
CA LYS A 282 -3.45 -5.47 -22.80
C LYS A 282 -2.00 -5.97 -22.79
N THR A 283 -1.85 -7.29 -22.68
CA THR A 283 -0.54 -7.95 -22.58
C THR A 283 -0.44 -9.09 -23.60
N ASN A 284 0.79 -9.48 -23.92
CA ASN A 284 1.06 -10.62 -24.80
C ASN A 284 0.48 -11.92 -24.25
N SER A 285 0.54 -12.13 -22.94
CA SER A 285 -0.04 -13.31 -22.27
C SER A 285 -1.55 -13.36 -22.39
N ALA A 286 -2.25 -12.21 -22.20
CA ALA A 286 -3.70 -12.12 -22.38
C ALA A 286 -4.11 -12.44 -23.83
N ALA A 287 -3.37 -11.88 -24.80
CA ALA A 287 -3.60 -12.17 -26.21
C ALA A 287 -3.36 -13.65 -26.57
N LEU A 288 -2.30 -14.25 -26.01
CA LEU A 288 -2.03 -15.68 -26.20
C LEU A 288 -3.19 -16.54 -25.65
N ALA A 289 -3.70 -16.24 -24.46
CA ALA A 289 -4.86 -16.93 -23.90
C ALA A 289 -6.07 -16.85 -24.83
N GLN A 290 -6.35 -15.66 -25.38
CA GLN A 290 -7.46 -15.43 -26.31
C GLN A 290 -7.27 -16.15 -27.65
N ILE A 291 -6.04 -16.19 -28.18
CA ILE A 291 -5.71 -16.98 -29.39
C ILE A 291 -5.96 -18.47 -29.14
N LEU A 292 -5.52 -19.00 -28.01
CA LEU A 292 -5.69 -20.40 -27.64
C LEU A 292 -7.15 -20.76 -27.35
N ALA A 293 -7.93 -19.82 -26.79
CA ALA A 293 -9.36 -19.93 -26.62
C ALA A 293 -10.16 -19.66 -27.92
N LYS A 294 -9.49 -19.37 -29.04
CA LYS A 294 -10.06 -19.08 -30.37
C LYS A 294 -10.90 -17.78 -30.43
N ASP A 295 -10.71 -16.87 -29.47
CA ASP A 295 -11.30 -15.53 -29.50
C ASP A 295 -10.37 -14.56 -30.28
N TYR A 296 -10.31 -14.77 -31.60
CA TYR A 296 -9.36 -14.08 -32.47
C TYR A 296 -9.60 -12.58 -32.58
N ASN A 297 -10.86 -12.14 -32.51
CA ASN A 297 -11.21 -10.71 -32.55
C ASN A 297 -10.71 -10.00 -31.30
N LYS A 298 -10.94 -10.57 -30.12
CA LYS A 298 -10.44 -10.03 -28.85
C LYS A 298 -8.92 -10.02 -28.81
N ALA A 299 -8.29 -11.12 -29.27
CA ALA A 299 -6.84 -11.22 -29.35
C ALA A 299 -6.22 -10.11 -30.21
N LYS A 300 -6.78 -9.84 -31.39
CA LYS A 300 -6.34 -8.74 -32.26
C LYS A 300 -6.40 -7.39 -31.58
N ASN A 301 -7.51 -7.10 -30.91
CA ASN A 301 -7.69 -5.84 -30.18
C ASN A 301 -6.75 -5.74 -28.97
N THR A 302 -6.49 -6.85 -28.30
CA THR A 302 -5.54 -6.90 -27.18
C THR A 302 -4.12 -6.61 -27.64
N LEU A 303 -3.65 -7.27 -28.71
CA LEU A 303 -2.30 -7.01 -29.27
C LEU A 303 -2.13 -5.58 -29.78
N ALA A 304 -3.17 -5.02 -30.41
CA ALA A 304 -3.16 -3.62 -30.85
C ALA A 304 -3.13 -2.62 -29.69
N GLY A 305 -3.56 -3.02 -28.49
CA GLY A 305 -3.58 -2.19 -27.30
C GLY A 305 -2.37 -2.38 -26.37
N VAL A 306 -1.38 -3.16 -26.73
CA VAL A 306 -0.14 -3.31 -25.93
C VAL A 306 0.64 -2.00 -25.95
N GLU A 307 0.87 -1.41 -24.76
CA GLU A 307 1.51 -0.08 -24.67
C GLU A 307 2.94 -0.04 -25.22
N LYS A 308 3.70 -1.11 -25.02
CA LYS A 308 5.08 -1.25 -25.49
C LYS A 308 5.23 -2.54 -26.30
N PRO A 309 4.79 -2.55 -27.56
CA PRO A 309 4.83 -3.73 -28.39
C PRO A 309 6.28 -4.14 -28.68
N ASP A 310 6.62 -5.37 -28.32
CA ASP A 310 7.91 -6.00 -28.53
C ASP A 310 7.89 -6.98 -29.71
N ALA A 311 8.98 -7.73 -29.89
CA ALA A 311 9.08 -8.74 -30.93
C ALA A 311 8.04 -9.87 -30.76
N TYR A 312 7.70 -10.22 -29.51
CA TYR A 312 6.69 -11.24 -29.24
C TYR A 312 5.25 -10.76 -29.52
N THR A 313 4.98 -9.47 -29.36
CA THR A 313 3.69 -8.88 -29.79
C THR A 313 3.47 -9.11 -31.28
N ASP A 314 4.48 -8.83 -32.09
CA ASP A 314 4.42 -9.06 -33.53
C ASP A 314 4.38 -10.55 -33.87
N TYR A 315 5.12 -11.39 -33.15
CA TYR A 315 5.08 -12.84 -33.33
C TYR A 315 3.70 -13.42 -33.07
N LEU A 316 3.03 -13.00 -31.99
CA LEU A 316 1.64 -13.41 -31.69
C LEU A 316 0.64 -12.90 -32.74
N MET A 317 0.87 -11.72 -33.31
CA MET A 317 0.07 -11.23 -34.44
C MET A 317 0.26 -12.11 -35.66
N ALA A 318 1.47 -12.60 -35.92
CA ALA A 318 1.73 -13.58 -37.00
C ALA A 318 1.03 -14.92 -36.74
N VAL A 319 1.07 -15.43 -35.50
CA VAL A 319 0.32 -16.65 -35.09
C VAL A 319 -1.19 -16.45 -35.29
N LEU A 320 -1.73 -15.30 -34.89
CA LEU A 320 -3.13 -14.95 -35.14
C LEU A 320 -3.45 -14.96 -36.64
N GLY A 321 -2.57 -14.37 -37.45
CA GLY A 321 -2.69 -14.42 -38.92
C GLY A 321 -2.73 -15.85 -39.45
N ALA A 322 -1.90 -16.74 -38.95
CA ALA A 322 -1.87 -18.14 -39.33
C ALA A 322 -3.17 -18.88 -39.00
N ARG A 323 -3.68 -18.66 -37.79
CA ARG A 323 -4.95 -19.28 -37.34
C ARG A 323 -6.18 -18.73 -38.03
N THR A 324 -6.12 -17.51 -38.55
CA THR A 324 -7.20 -16.88 -39.32
C THR A 324 -7.00 -17.00 -40.85
N ASN A 325 -5.99 -17.77 -41.30
CA ASN A 325 -5.62 -17.94 -42.72
C ASN A 325 -5.33 -16.60 -43.44
N ASN A 326 -4.78 -15.62 -42.75
CA ASN A 326 -4.38 -14.32 -43.29
C ASN A 326 -2.88 -14.28 -43.60
N SER A 327 -2.48 -14.69 -44.83
CA SER A 327 -1.09 -14.75 -45.23
C SER A 327 -0.35 -13.42 -45.17
N SER A 328 -1.01 -12.31 -45.50
CA SER A 328 -0.43 -10.97 -45.42
C SER A 328 -0.08 -10.59 -43.99
N MET A 329 -0.97 -10.89 -43.04
CA MET A 329 -0.71 -10.67 -41.61
C MET A 329 0.45 -11.55 -41.13
N VAL A 330 0.52 -12.82 -41.53
CA VAL A 330 1.62 -13.72 -41.18
C VAL A 330 2.97 -13.12 -41.60
N THR A 331 3.10 -12.81 -42.88
CA THR A 331 4.41 -12.39 -43.45
C THR A 331 4.81 -11.00 -42.93
N SER A 332 3.89 -10.03 -42.87
CA SER A 332 4.20 -8.68 -42.38
C SER A 332 4.58 -8.68 -40.91
N SER A 333 3.80 -9.37 -40.05
CA SER A 333 4.06 -9.40 -38.62
C SER A 333 5.29 -10.23 -38.26
N LEU A 334 5.51 -11.36 -38.92
CA LEU A 334 6.71 -12.17 -38.70
C LEU A 334 8.00 -11.43 -39.14
N LYS A 335 7.95 -10.70 -40.26
CA LYS A 335 9.06 -9.85 -40.70
C LYS A 335 9.39 -8.78 -39.65
N SER A 336 8.38 -8.15 -39.08
CA SER A 336 8.55 -7.18 -37.99
C SER A 336 9.16 -7.83 -36.74
N ALA A 337 8.65 -9.00 -36.33
CA ALA A 337 9.15 -9.74 -35.19
C ALA A 337 10.62 -10.10 -35.31
N VAL A 338 11.01 -10.67 -36.49
CA VAL A 338 12.39 -11.08 -36.78
C VAL A 338 13.32 -9.86 -36.89
N ALA A 339 12.85 -8.73 -37.41
CA ALA A 339 13.64 -7.51 -37.45
C ALA A 339 13.98 -6.97 -36.06
N LYS A 340 13.05 -7.12 -35.06
CA LYS A 340 13.27 -6.77 -33.66
C LYS A 340 14.10 -7.81 -32.92
N GLU A 341 13.87 -9.10 -33.17
CA GLU A 341 14.55 -10.23 -32.53
C GLU A 341 14.84 -11.34 -33.55
N PRO A 342 16.06 -11.38 -34.12
CA PRO A 342 16.41 -12.33 -35.17
C PRO A 342 16.29 -13.81 -34.78
N ALA A 343 16.41 -14.15 -33.50
CA ALA A 343 16.25 -15.51 -33.00
C ALA A 343 14.83 -16.09 -33.25
N LEU A 344 13.83 -15.23 -33.44
CA LEU A 344 12.45 -15.64 -33.73
C LEU A 344 12.31 -16.28 -35.14
N ALA A 345 13.23 -16.02 -36.07
CA ALA A 345 13.25 -16.73 -37.37
C ALA A 345 13.42 -18.25 -37.18
N LYS A 346 14.39 -18.63 -36.35
CA LYS A 346 14.65 -20.04 -36.02
C LYS A 346 13.47 -20.69 -35.30
N LYS A 347 12.82 -19.94 -34.38
CA LYS A 347 11.62 -20.39 -33.68
C LYS A 347 10.49 -20.64 -34.68
N ALA A 348 10.21 -19.67 -35.56
CA ALA A 348 9.12 -19.75 -36.53
C ALA A 348 9.32 -20.92 -37.53
N ALA A 349 10.56 -21.25 -37.87
CA ALA A 349 10.90 -22.37 -38.76
C ALA A 349 10.43 -23.74 -38.25
N THR A 350 10.23 -23.88 -36.94
CA THR A 350 9.83 -25.13 -36.27
C THR A 350 8.51 -25.03 -35.56
N ASP A 351 7.87 -23.84 -35.51
CA ASP A 351 6.59 -23.64 -34.86
C ASP A 351 5.44 -24.17 -35.70
N LEU A 352 4.72 -25.16 -35.18
CA LEU A 352 3.60 -25.80 -35.84
C LEU A 352 2.44 -24.85 -36.17
N GLU A 353 2.35 -23.71 -35.52
CA GLU A 353 1.38 -22.68 -35.86
C GLU A 353 1.51 -22.20 -37.31
N PHE A 354 2.75 -22.25 -37.84
CA PHE A 354 3.06 -21.87 -39.23
C PHE A 354 3.15 -23.03 -40.20
N SER A 355 2.76 -24.24 -39.80
CA SER A 355 2.90 -25.43 -40.66
C SER A 355 2.32 -25.29 -42.07
N LYS A 356 1.21 -24.59 -42.23
CA LYS A 356 0.58 -24.29 -43.51
C LYS A 356 1.41 -23.35 -44.42
N PHE A 357 2.36 -22.62 -43.81
CA PHE A 357 3.19 -21.62 -44.49
C PHE A 357 4.60 -22.09 -44.82
N PHE A 358 4.99 -23.29 -44.41
CA PHE A 358 6.34 -23.84 -44.67
C PHE A 358 6.68 -24.02 -46.16
N THR A 359 5.67 -23.97 -47.05
CA THR A 359 5.88 -23.98 -48.51
C THR A 359 5.63 -22.58 -49.13
N ASN A 360 5.29 -21.58 -48.34
CA ASN A 360 5.08 -20.22 -48.82
C ASN A 360 6.41 -19.50 -49.03
N ALA A 361 6.66 -18.96 -50.24
CA ALA A 361 7.94 -18.34 -50.59
C ALA A 361 8.29 -17.12 -49.73
N ASP A 362 7.28 -16.26 -49.42
CA ASP A 362 7.49 -15.06 -48.62
C ASP A 362 7.83 -15.43 -47.19
N PHE A 363 7.10 -16.40 -46.59
CA PHE A 363 7.40 -16.93 -45.26
C PHE A 363 8.80 -17.50 -45.20
N MET A 364 9.18 -18.35 -46.16
CA MET A 364 10.49 -18.97 -46.22
C MET A 364 11.64 -17.96 -46.37
N SER A 365 11.38 -16.82 -47.00
CA SER A 365 12.37 -15.73 -47.10
C SER A 365 12.67 -15.04 -45.80
N ILE A 366 11.70 -15.04 -44.86
CA ILE A 366 11.82 -14.39 -43.54
C ILE A 366 12.58 -15.29 -42.55
N ILE A 367 12.42 -16.60 -42.63
CA ILE A 367 12.98 -17.55 -41.66
C ILE A 367 14.37 -18.11 -42.08
N LYS A 368 14.85 -17.75 -43.25
CA LYS A 368 16.23 -18.07 -43.70
C LYS A 368 17.24 -17.16 -43.02
#